data_fcf8fea751f4855b467cb6037bd06a64
#
_entry.id   fcf8fea751f4855b467cb6037bd06a64
#
_cell.length_a   1.000
_cell.length_b   1.000
_cell.length_c   1.000
_cell.angle_alpha   90.00
_cell.angle_beta   90.00
_cell.angle_gamma   90.00
#
_symmetry.space_group_name_H-M   'P 1'
#
loop_
_entity.id
_entity.type
_entity.pdbx_description
1 polymer ?
#
loop_
_entity_poly.entity_id
_entity_poly.type
_entity_poly.pdbx_seq_one_letter_code
_entity_poly.pdbx_strand_id
1 'polypeptide(L)'
;MGDDELRILVESVLLHYDEFFRLKNLATKSDVFHVLSGMWMSPAERFFMWLGGFRSSEILKVLASHLEPLTDQQLVGICNLQQSSQQAEDALSQGMEALQQALSETLAAAAGAGPLAGAGNVTNYMGQMAIAMGKLSTLENFLRQGDLLRQQTLQQMHRILTTRQAARALLVISDYFSRLRALSSLWLARPRD
;
A
#
# COMPACT_ATOMS: atom_id res chain seq x y z
N MET A 1 -4.58 0.75 33.19
CA MET A 1 -5.54 1.01 32.09
C MET A 1 -6.54 -0.14 32.04
N GLY A 2 -7.82 0.17 32.18
CA GLY A 2 -8.91 -0.79 32.09
C GLY A 2 -9.15 -1.26 30.65
N ASP A 3 -9.84 -2.39 30.48
CA ASP A 3 -10.10 -2.94 29.14
C ASP A 3 -11.01 -2.01 28.31
N ASP A 4 -11.92 -1.27 28.95
CA ASP A 4 -12.78 -0.30 28.26
C ASP A 4 -12.00 0.92 27.74
N GLU A 5 -11.06 1.45 28.53
CA GLU A 5 -10.17 2.54 28.10
C GLU A 5 -9.29 2.08 26.94
N LEU A 6 -8.77 0.87 27.02
CA LEU A 6 -7.92 0.29 25.99
C LEU A 6 -8.71 0.07 24.68
N ARG A 7 -9.97 -0.37 24.79
CA ARG A 7 -10.85 -0.54 23.62
C ARG A 7 -11.08 0.80 22.90
N ILE A 8 -11.36 1.87 23.65
CA ILE A 8 -11.55 3.22 23.09
C ILE A 8 -10.29 3.66 22.33
N LEU A 9 -9.10 3.41 22.91
CA LEU A 9 -7.84 3.74 22.26
C LEU A 9 -7.60 2.95 20.97
N VAL A 10 -7.86 1.64 21.00
CA VAL A 10 -7.73 0.78 19.80
C VAL A 10 -8.68 1.25 18.69
N GLU A 11 -9.94 1.49 19.02
CA GLU A 11 -10.93 2.01 18.07
C GLU A 11 -10.52 3.38 17.50
N SER A 12 -9.99 4.27 18.34
CA SER A 12 -9.48 5.58 17.92
C SER A 12 -8.32 5.46 16.92
N VAL A 13 -7.38 4.53 17.15
CA VAL A 13 -6.27 4.30 16.23
C VAL A 13 -6.76 3.71 14.91
N LEU A 14 -7.72 2.78 14.93
CA LEU A 14 -8.30 2.23 13.70
C LEU A 14 -9.05 3.30 12.89
N LEU A 15 -9.80 4.18 13.53
CA LEU A 15 -10.43 5.34 12.89
C LEU A 15 -9.40 6.29 12.28
N HIS A 16 -8.25 6.46 12.94
CA HIS A 16 -7.15 7.24 12.39
C HIS A 16 -6.57 6.62 11.10
N TYR A 17 -6.44 5.28 11.04
CA TYR A 17 -6.07 4.59 9.80
C TYR A 17 -7.12 4.77 8.70
N ASP A 18 -8.40 4.69 9.03
CA ASP A 18 -9.48 4.92 8.07
C ASP A 18 -9.42 6.33 7.47
N GLU A 19 -9.19 7.35 8.30
CA GLU A 19 -9.00 8.72 7.83
C GLU A 19 -7.72 8.89 7.00
N PHE A 20 -6.63 8.24 7.40
CA PHE A 20 -5.40 8.22 6.61
C PHE A 20 -5.63 7.64 5.20
N PHE A 21 -6.32 6.51 5.07
CA PHE A 21 -6.63 5.92 3.77
C PHE A 21 -7.58 6.80 2.96
N ARG A 22 -8.52 7.49 3.61
CA ARG A 22 -9.41 8.45 2.95
C ARG A 22 -8.61 9.63 2.36
N LEU A 23 -7.73 10.23 3.12
CA LEU A 23 -6.86 11.33 2.67
C LEU A 23 -5.91 10.89 1.56
N LYS A 24 -5.34 9.72 1.70
CA LYS A 24 -4.46 9.14 0.68
C LYS A 24 -5.19 8.88 -0.63
N ASN A 25 -6.45 8.46 -0.60
CA ASN A 25 -7.28 8.31 -1.79
C ASN A 25 -7.52 9.66 -2.49
N LEU A 26 -7.73 10.75 -1.74
CA LEU A 26 -7.81 12.09 -2.30
C LEU A 26 -6.48 12.53 -2.93
N ALA A 27 -5.35 12.25 -2.27
CA ALA A 27 -4.03 12.53 -2.81
C ALA A 27 -3.75 11.73 -4.10
N THR A 28 -4.17 10.47 -4.16
CA THR A 28 -4.05 9.62 -5.36
C THR A 28 -4.80 10.20 -6.56
N LYS A 29 -6.00 10.76 -6.33
CA LYS A 29 -6.76 11.45 -7.39
C LYS A 29 -6.09 12.71 -7.89
N SER A 30 -5.34 13.40 -7.02
CA SER A 30 -4.61 14.62 -7.39
C SER A 30 -3.32 14.32 -8.12
N ASP A 31 -2.54 13.35 -7.65
CA ASP A 31 -1.26 12.93 -8.22
C ASP A 31 -0.97 11.46 -7.89
N VAL A 32 -1.43 10.59 -8.79
CA VAL A 32 -1.25 9.13 -8.65
C VAL A 32 0.24 8.74 -8.63
N PHE A 33 1.08 9.42 -9.38
CA PHE A 33 2.51 9.11 -9.46
C PHE A 33 3.24 9.50 -8.18
N HIS A 34 2.87 10.60 -7.55
CA HIS A 34 3.46 11.02 -6.27
C HIS A 34 3.17 9.96 -5.18
N VAL A 35 1.94 9.50 -5.08
CA VAL A 35 1.57 8.46 -4.10
C VAL A 35 2.27 7.14 -4.41
N LEU A 36 2.31 6.73 -5.67
CA LEU A 36 2.96 5.50 -6.11
C LEU A 36 4.48 5.53 -5.90
N SER A 37 5.13 6.68 -6.10
CA SER A 37 6.57 6.82 -5.96
C SER A 37 7.08 6.62 -4.54
N GLY A 38 6.23 6.84 -3.53
CA GLY A 38 6.61 6.78 -2.12
C GLY A 38 7.61 7.85 -1.69
N MET A 39 7.79 8.94 -2.46
CA MET A 39 8.73 10.02 -2.12
C MET A 39 8.38 10.71 -0.80
N TRP A 40 7.16 10.57 -0.32
CA TRP A 40 6.65 11.04 0.97
C TRP A 40 7.03 10.11 2.14
N MET A 41 7.67 8.97 1.88
CA MET A 41 8.12 7.97 2.86
C MET A 41 9.65 7.99 2.97
N SER A 42 10.19 7.46 4.08
CA SER A 42 11.63 7.27 4.22
C SER A 42 12.17 6.21 3.22
N PRO A 43 13.46 6.23 2.87
CA PRO A 43 14.03 5.27 1.93
C PRO A 43 13.81 3.80 2.29
N ALA A 44 13.93 3.43 3.57
CA ALA A 44 13.70 2.05 4.00
C ALA A 44 12.21 1.67 3.94
N GLU A 45 11.30 2.56 4.32
CA GLU A 45 9.86 2.32 4.13
C GLU A 45 9.53 2.12 2.66
N ARG A 46 10.12 2.92 1.78
CA ARG A 46 9.94 2.85 0.32
C ARG A 46 10.48 1.54 -0.27
N PHE A 47 11.57 1.02 0.27
CA PHE A 47 12.14 -0.27 -0.16
C PHE A 47 11.16 -1.44 0.04
N PHE A 48 10.37 -1.41 1.12
CA PHE A 48 9.36 -2.43 1.42
C PHE A 48 7.95 -2.06 0.96
N MET A 49 7.80 -0.95 0.26
CA MET A 49 6.50 -0.44 -0.19
C MET A 49 5.89 -1.33 -1.28
N TRP A 50 4.58 -1.48 -1.22
CA TRP A 50 3.78 -2.13 -2.23
C TRP A 50 2.53 -1.29 -2.54
N LEU A 51 2.30 -0.94 -3.80
CA LEU A 51 1.17 -0.12 -4.26
C LEU A 51 0.89 1.10 -3.34
N GLY A 52 1.91 1.92 -3.12
CA GLY A 52 1.81 3.15 -2.34
C GLY A 52 1.63 2.97 -0.84
N GLY A 53 1.93 1.81 -0.26
CA GLY A 53 1.84 1.58 1.17
C GLY A 53 2.45 0.26 1.63
N PHE A 54 2.12 -0.18 2.82
CA PHE A 54 2.62 -1.45 3.35
C PHE A 54 1.94 -2.67 2.71
N ARG A 55 2.63 -3.79 2.73
CA ARG A 55 2.12 -5.09 2.30
C ARG A 55 1.44 -5.78 3.48
N SER A 56 0.12 -6.00 3.40
CA SER A 56 -0.68 -6.56 4.50
C SER A 56 -0.19 -7.93 4.95
N SER A 57 0.15 -8.81 4.01
CA SER A 57 0.64 -10.16 4.31
C SER A 57 1.96 -10.14 5.10
N GLU A 58 2.85 -9.18 4.81
CA GLU A 58 4.13 -9.04 5.53
C GLU A 58 3.92 -8.52 6.96
N ILE A 59 3.02 -7.54 7.14
CA ILE A 59 2.67 -7.06 8.48
C ILE A 59 2.08 -8.18 9.32
N LEU A 60 1.21 -9.02 8.77
CA LEU A 60 0.64 -10.16 9.48
C LEU A 60 1.70 -11.21 9.89
N LYS A 61 2.74 -11.44 9.06
CA LYS A 61 3.88 -12.28 9.45
C LYS A 61 4.64 -11.71 10.64
N VAL A 62 4.90 -10.40 10.64
CA VAL A 62 5.55 -9.72 11.76
C VAL A 62 4.70 -9.86 13.02
N LEU A 63 3.38 -9.68 12.92
CA LEU A 63 2.47 -9.80 14.05
C LEU A 63 2.41 -11.21 14.62
N ALA A 64 2.36 -12.23 13.78
CA ALA A 64 2.28 -13.62 14.21
C ALA A 64 3.42 -14.02 15.16
N SER A 65 4.61 -13.44 14.99
CA SER A 65 5.78 -13.69 15.84
C SER A 65 5.83 -12.86 17.14
N HIS A 66 4.95 -11.85 17.30
CA HIS A 66 5.01 -10.90 18.42
C HIS A 66 3.76 -10.90 19.31
N LEU A 67 2.69 -11.59 18.91
CA LEU A 67 1.40 -11.55 19.60
C LEU A 67 1.14 -12.73 20.56
N GLU A 68 2.15 -13.50 20.91
CA GLU A 68 1.99 -14.60 21.86
C GLU A 68 1.53 -14.14 23.27
N PRO A 69 0.69 -14.92 23.93
CA PRO A 69 0.10 -16.18 23.51
C PRO A 69 -1.16 -15.98 22.64
N LEU A 70 -1.26 -16.76 21.55
CA LEU A 70 -2.44 -16.86 20.70
C LEU A 70 -3.14 -18.20 20.94
N THR A 71 -4.48 -18.23 20.91
CA THR A 71 -5.21 -19.49 20.85
C THR A 71 -5.03 -20.14 19.48
N ASP A 72 -5.25 -21.45 19.38
CA ASP A 72 -5.18 -22.18 18.10
C ASP A 72 -6.16 -21.57 17.08
N GLN A 73 -7.35 -21.19 17.52
CA GLN A 73 -8.33 -20.51 16.66
C GLN A 73 -7.85 -19.15 16.15
N GLN A 74 -7.22 -18.36 16.99
CA GLN A 74 -6.63 -17.06 16.59
C GLN A 74 -5.48 -17.27 15.62
N LEU A 75 -4.62 -18.23 15.88
CA LEU A 75 -3.50 -18.55 14.99
C LEU A 75 -3.99 -18.97 13.60
N VAL A 76 -4.97 -19.87 13.53
CA VAL A 76 -5.62 -20.26 12.26
C VAL A 76 -6.25 -19.05 11.57
N GLY A 77 -6.95 -18.18 12.31
CA GLY A 77 -7.54 -16.95 11.79
C GLY A 77 -6.51 -16.01 11.18
N ILE A 78 -5.38 -15.79 11.85
CA ILE A 78 -4.29 -14.93 11.36
C ILE A 78 -3.60 -15.57 10.14
N CYS A 79 -3.35 -16.88 10.16
CA CYS A 79 -2.76 -17.58 9.02
C CYS A 79 -3.67 -17.51 7.78
N ASN A 80 -4.97 -17.71 7.94
CA ASN A 80 -5.94 -17.60 6.86
C ASN A 80 -6.02 -16.18 6.31
N LEU A 81 -6.02 -15.17 7.19
CA LEU A 81 -6.00 -13.76 6.81
C LEU A 81 -4.71 -13.41 6.05
N GLN A 82 -3.56 -13.90 6.50
CA GLN A 82 -2.28 -13.70 5.84
C GLN A 82 -2.27 -14.32 4.44
N GLN A 83 -2.75 -15.55 4.31
CA GLN A 83 -2.80 -16.23 3.02
C GLN A 83 -3.77 -15.56 2.05
N SER A 84 -4.97 -15.18 2.49
CA SER A 84 -5.95 -14.47 1.64
C SER A 84 -5.47 -13.08 1.24
N SER A 85 -4.81 -12.36 2.14
CA SER A 85 -4.17 -11.08 1.82
C SER A 85 -3.08 -11.23 0.77
N GLN A 86 -2.22 -12.24 0.90
CA GLN A 86 -1.17 -12.51 -0.07
C GLN A 86 -1.73 -12.86 -1.46
N GLN A 87 -2.78 -13.67 -1.52
CA GLN A 87 -3.43 -13.99 -2.80
C GLN A 87 -4.02 -12.74 -3.47
N ALA A 88 -4.66 -11.86 -2.70
CA ALA A 88 -5.19 -10.61 -3.21
C ALA A 88 -4.06 -9.66 -3.67
N GLU A 89 -2.96 -9.58 -2.93
CA GLU A 89 -1.78 -8.80 -3.29
C GLU A 89 -1.14 -9.30 -4.59
N ASP A 90 -1.02 -10.60 -4.76
CA ASP A 90 -0.43 -11.20 -5.97
C ASP A 90 -1.32 -10.94 -7.19
N ALA A 91 -2.64 -11.02 -7.05
CA ALA A 91 -3.59 -10.69 -8.11
C ALA A 91 -3.51 -9.21 -8.51
N LEU A 92 -3.43 -8.29 -7.54
CA LEU A 92 -3.26 -6.86 -7.81
C LEU A 92 -1.90 -6.54 -8.45
N SER A 93 -0.83 -7.22 -8.03
CA SER A 93 0.51 -7.08 -8.62
C SER A 93 0.53 -7.52 -10.08
N GLN A 94 -0.08 -8.65 -10.42
CA GLN A 94 -0.22 -9.12 -11.80
C GLN A 94 -1.03 -8.15 -12.66
N GLY A 95 -2.13 -7.61 -12.11
CA GLY A 95 -2.92 -6.58 -12.79
C GLY A 95 -2.13 -5.31 -13.04
N MET A 96 -1.31 -4.89 -12.08
CA MET A 96 -0.44 -3.73 -12.19
C MET A 96 0.64 -3.92 -13.27
N GLU A 97 1.27 -5.09 -13.32
CA GLU A 97 2.25 -5.43 -14.37
C GLU A 97 1.61 -5.39 -15.76
N ALA A 98 0.41 -5.97 -15.92
CA ALA A 98 -0.34 -5.92 -17.16
C ALA A 98 -0.68 -4.49 -17.58
N LEU A 99 -1.05 -3.62 -16.61
CA LEU A 99 -1.31 -2.21 -16.88
C LEU A 99 -0.05 -1.47 -17.31
N GLN A 100 1.08 -1.71 -16.66
CA GLN A 100 2.38 -1.12 -17.04
C GLN A 100 2.79 -1.50 -18.44
N GLN A 101 2.64 -2.77 -18.80
CA GLN A 101 2.90 -3.24 -20.16
C GLN A 101 1.99 -2.57 -21.17
N ALA A 102 0.68 -2.56 -20.93
CA ALA A 102 -0.30 -1.93 -21.83
C ALA A 102 -0.06 -0.42 -21.99
N LEU A 103 0.38 0.26 -20.93
CA LEU A 103 0.75 1.68 -20.99
C LEU A 103 2.02 1.89 -21.80
N SER A 104 3.03 1.06 -21.59
CA SER A 104 4.29 1.09 -22.36
C SER A 104 4.04 0.89 -23.87
N GLU A 105 3.20 -0.08 -24.25
CA GLU A 105 2.81 -0.32 -25.63
C GLU A 105 2.08 0.89 -26.25
N THR A 106 1.18 1.53 -25.50
CA THR A 106 0.48 2.74 -25.93
C THR A 106 1.45 3.90 -26.18
N LEU A 107 2.40 4.10 -25.27
CA LEU A 107 3.42 5.14 -25.40
C LEU A 107 4.42 4.85 -26.53
N ALA A 108 4.78 3.60 -26.75
CA ALA A 108 5.63 3.20 -27.87
C ALA A 108 4.94 3.43 -29.21
N ALA A 109 3.66 3.14 -29.34
CA ALA A 109 2.86 3.46 -30.53
C ALA A 109 2.78 4.97 -30.79
N ALA A 110 2.75 5.80 -29.75
CA ALA A 110 2.78 7.25 -29.86
C ALA A 110 4.16 7.81 -30.29
N ALA A 111 5.25 7.10 -30.04
CA ALA A 111 6.62 7.56 -30.33
C ALA A 111 6.90 7.73 -31.83
N GLY A 112 6.24 6.95 -32.70
CA GLY A 112 6.33 7.09 -34.17
C GLY A 112 5.51 8.27 -34.74
N ALA A 113 4.65 8.87 -33.91
CA ALA A 113 3.69 9.93 -34.28
C ALA A 113 4.06 11.27 -33.62
N GLY A 114 5.35 11.56 -33.43
CA GLY A 114 5.82 12.77 -32.75
C GLY A 114 5.31 14.08 -33.37
N PRO A 115 5.34 15.19 -32.62
CA PRO A 115 4.75 16.48 -33.01
C PRO A 115 5.41 17.13 -34.26
N LEU A 116 6.52 16.57 -34.74
CA LEU A 116 7.24 17.05 -35.91
C LEU A 116 6.78 16.42 -37.27
N ALA A 117 5.81 15.54 -37.26
CA ALA A 117 5.49 14.68 -38.41
C ALA A 117 4.16 15.02 -39.13
N GLY A 118 3.69 16.28 -39.13
CA GLY A 118 2.51 16.74 -39.89
C GLY A 118 1.15 16.53 -39.18
N ALA A 119 0.10 17.18 -39.68
CA ALA A 119 -1.22 17.27 -39.00
C ALA A 119 -1.89 15.92 -38.72
N GLY A 120 -1.74 14.90 -39.59
CA GLY A 120 -2.30 13.56 -39.38
C GLY A 120 -1.64 12.80 -38.22
N ASN A 121 -0.37 13.00 -38.00
CA ASN A 121 0.40 12.38 -36.93
C ASN A 121 0.13 13.02 -35.57
N VAL A 122 -0.13 14.35 -35.51
CA VAL A 122 -0.54 15.05 -34.27
C VAL A 122 -1.84 14.49 -33.74
N THR A 123 -2.84 14.25 -34.59
CA THR A 123 -4.13 13.67 -34.18
C THR A 123 -3.94 12.26 -33.63
N ASN A 124 -3.10 11.42 -34.24
CA ASN A 124 -2.78 10.10 -33.75
C ASN A 124 -2.04 10.15 -32.39
N TYR A 125 -1.04 11.05 -32.26
CA TYR A 125 -0.33 11.29 -31.00
C TYR A 125 -1.29 11.68 -29.87
N MET A 126 -2.18 12.65 -30.11
CA MET A 126 -3.16 13.10 -29.12
C MET A 126 -4.15 11.99 -28.76
N GLY A 127 -4.55 11.17 -29.74
CA GLY A 127 -5.40 9.99 -29.51
C GLY A 127 -4.72 8.95 -28.60
N GLN A 128 -3.44 8.65 -28.84
CA GLN A 128 -2.66 7.74 -28.00
C GLN A 128 -2.44 8.29 -26.59
N MET A 129 -2.17 9.59 -26.46
CA MET A 129 -2.07 10.25 -25.14
C MET A 129 -3.40 10.20 -24.37
N ALA A 130 -4.54 10.40 -25.03
CA ALA A 130 -5.85 10.26 -24.42
C ALA A 130 -6.10 8.83 -23.90
N ILE A 131 -5.70 7.80 -24.67
CA ILE A 131 -5.76 6.39 -24.24
C ILE A 131 -4.84 6.16 -23.03
N ALA A 132 -3.61 6.69 -23.05
CA ALA A 132 -2.68 6.59 -21.92
C ALA A 132 -3.24 7.25 -20.67
N MET A 133 -3.83 8.44 -20.78
CA MET A 133 -4.50 9.13 -19.66
C MET A 133 -5.68 8.30 -19.10
N GLY A 134 -6.46 7.63 -19.95
CA GLY A 134 -7.51 6.71 -19.51
C GLY A 134 -6.97 5.54 -18.68
N LYS A 135 -5.77 5.04 -19.00
CA LYS A 135 -5.11 3.97 -18.22
C LYS A 135 -4.66 4.42 -16.83
N LEU A 136 -4.39 5.71 -16.63
CA LEU A 136 -4.07 6.26 -15.31
C LEU A 136 -5.25 6.18 -14.33
N SER A 137 -6.49 6.24 -14.81
CA SER A 137 -7.68 5.98 -13.97
C SER A 137 -7.70 4.54 -13.47
N THR A 138 -7.22 3.59 -14.26
CA THR A 138 -7.04 2.19 -13.82
C THR A 138 -5.94 2.09 -12.77
N LEU A 139 -4.85 2.84 -12.90
CA LEU A 139 -3.78 2.92 -11.89
C LEU A 139 -4.30 3.45 -10.55
N GLU A 140 -5.12 4.51 -10.57
CA GLU A 140 -5.80 5.02 -9.37
C GLU A 140 -6.64 3.92 -8.68
N ASN A 141 -7.37 3.12 -9.47
CA ASN A 141 -8.16 2.02 -8.95
C ASN A 141 -7.30 0.93 -8.30
N PHE A 142 -6.13 0.58 -8.85
CA PHE A 142 -5.21 -0.37 -8.23
C PHE A 142 -4.70 0.13 -6.88
N LEU A 143 -4.30 1.40 -6.78
CA LEU A 143 -3.89 2.00 -5.51
C LEU A 143 -5.03 1.99 -4.48
N ARG A 144 -6.24 2.31 -4.90
CA ARG A 144 -7.44 2.26 -4.06
C ARG A 144 -7.73 0.83 -3.58
N GLN A 145 -7.61 -0.18 -4.44
CA GLN A 145 -7.81 -1.58 -4.05
C GLN A 145 -6.73 -2.05 -3.06
N GLY A 146 -5.48 -1.61 -3.23
CA GLY A 146 -4.41 -1.86 -2.27
C GLY A 146 -4.72 -1.27 -0.89
N ASP A 147 -5.23 -0.05 -0.82
CA ASP A 147 -5.63 0.59 0.45
C ASP A 147 -6.85 -0.07 1.07
N LEU A 148 -7.82 -0.47 0.26
CA LEU A 148 -8.99 -1.22 0.75
C LEU A 148 -8.57 -2.57 1.36
N LEU A 149 -7.63 -3.28 0.74
CA LEU A 149 -7.07 -4.51 1.30
C LEU A 149 -6.39 -4.26 2.65
N ARG A 150 -5.61 -3.18 2.79
CA ARG A 150 -4.96 -2.79 4.05
C ARG A 150 -5.98 -2.51 5.14
N GLN A 151 -6.99 -1.72 4.83
CA GLN A 151 -8.07 -1.38 5.75
C GLN A 151 -8.83 -2.62 6.20
N GLN A 152 -9.22 -3.50 5.27
CA GLN A 152 -9.90 -4.75 5.58
C GLN A 152 -9.03 -5.67 6.44
N THR A 153 -7.73 -5.75 6.18
CA THR A 153 -6.78 -6.54 6.97
C THR A 153 -6.72 -6.06 8.42
N LEU A 154 -6.60 -4.75 8.64
CA LEU A 154 -6.60 -4.18 10.00
C LEU A 154 -7.92 -4.45 10.74
N GLN A 155 -9.05 -4.32 10.06
CA GLN A 155 -10.37 -4.59 10.64
C GLN A 155 -10.56 -6.09 10.97
N GLN A 156 -10.15 -7.00 10.09
CA GLN A 156 -10.23 -8.44 10.33
C GLN A 156 -9.27 -8.88 11.44
N MET A 157 -8.06 -8.35 11.47
CA MET A 157 -7.13 -8.57 12.58
C MET A 157 -7.77 -8.17 13.93
N HIS A 158 -8.39 -7.01 13.99
CA HIS A 158 -9.08 -6.55 15.19
C HIS A 158 -10.22 -7.48 15.63
N ARG A 159 -10.92 -8.12 14.70
CA ARG A 159 -12.00 -9.10 15.01
C ARG A 159 -11.47 -10.43 15.53
N ILE A 160 -10.29 -10.85 15.11
CA ILE A 160 -9.65 -12.10 15.54
C ILE A 160 -9.04 -11.96 16.94
N LEU A 161 -8.50 -10.80 17.26
CA LEU A 161 -7.72 -10.55 18.47
C LEU A 161 -8.60 -10.03 19.61
N THR A 162 -8.16 -10.31 20.85
CA THR A 162 -8.70 -9.62 22.03
C THR A 162 -8.28 -8.14 22.01
N THR A 163 -8.95 -7.29 22.78
CA THR A 163 -8.61 -5.85 22.87
C THR A 163 -7.14 -5.64 23.23
N ARG A 164 -6.60 -6.41 24.19
CA ARG A 164 -5.18 -6.31 24.60
C ARG A 164 -4.22 -6.75 23.50
N GLN A 165 -4.56 -7.83 22.80
CA GLN A 165 -3.77 -8.30 21.65
C GLN A 165 -3.84 -7.31 20.49
N ALA A 166 -5.01 -6.72 20.21
CA ALA A 166 -5.18 -5.69 19.18
C ALA A 166 -4.36 -4.43 19.49
N ALA A 167 -4.37 -3.95 20.73
CA ALA A 167 -3.52 -2.84 21.16
C ALA A 167 -2.03 -3.16 20.96
N ARG A 168 -1.60 -4.37 21.34
CA ARG A 168 -0.21 -4.82 21.14
C ARG A 168 0.14 -4.91 19.66
N ALA A 169 -0.77 -5.40 18.82
CA ALA A 169 -0.59 -5.47 17.37
C ALA A 169 -0.35 -4.08 16.77
N LEU A 170 -1.15 -3.09 17.13
CA LEU A 170 -0.99 -1.71 16.66
C LEU A 170 0.35 -1.10 17.11
N LEU A 171 0.79 -1.40 18.33
CA LEU A 171 2.12 -0.98 18.81
C LEU A 171 3.25 -1.65 18.02
N VAL A 172 3.15 -2.95 17.74
CA VAL A 172 4.14 -3.68 16.92
C VAL A 172 4.22 -3.10 15.51
N ILE A 173 3.09 -2.79 14.89
CA ILE A 173 3.05 -2.13 13.56
C ILE A 173 3.75 -0.77 13.63
N SER A 174 3.43 0.05 14.62
CA SER A 174 4.05 1.37 14.82
C SER A 174 5.56 1.27 15.04
N ASP A 175 6.01 0.32 15.87
CA ASP A 175 7.43 0.06 16.13
C ASP A 175 8.16 -0.41 14.86
N TYR A 176 7.55 -1.28 14.07
CA TYR A 176 8.11 -1.74 12.80
C TYR A 176 8.40 -0.57 11.85
N PHE A 177 7.43 0.33 11.63
CA PHE A 177 7.65 1.50 10.80
C PHE A 177 8.65 2.49 11.39
N SER A 178 8.66 2.66 12.72
CA SER A 178 9.66 3.49 13.40
C SER A 178 11.08 2.95 13.20
N ARG A 179 11.26 1.63 13.21
CA ARG A 179 12.56 0.99 12.92
C ARG A 179 13.00 1.20 11.47
N LEU A 180 12.09 1.16 10.51
CA LEU A 180 12.41 1.45 9.10
C LEU A 180 12.88 2.90 8.93
N ARG A 181 12.21 3.86 9.59
CA ARG A 181 12.63 5.27 9.59
C ARG A 181 14.00 5.46 10.27
N ALA A 182 14.22 4.82 11.41
CA ALA A 182 15.51 4.83 12.11
C ALA A 182 16.62 4.23 11.24
N LEU A 183 16.36 3.11 10.55
CA LEU A 183 17.31 2.49 9.63
C LEU A 183 17.72 3.45 8.51
N SER A 184 16.76 4.18 7.95
CA SER A 184 17.03 5.20 6.91
C SER A 184 17.98 6.29 7.43
N SER A 185 17.72 6.80 8.64
CA SER A 185 18.55 7.84 9.27
C SER A 185 19.97 7.33 9.59
N LEU A 186 20.07 6.13 10.12
CA LEU A 186 21.36 5.52 10.45
C LEU A 186 22.19 5.25 9.20
N TRP A 187 21.57 4.80 8.13
CA TRP A 187 22.25 4.56 6.85
C TRP A 187 22.81 5.84 6.24
N LEU A 188 22.06 6.93 6.31
CA LEU A 188 22.49 8.24 5.81
C LEU A 188 23.63 8.83 6.66
N ALA A 189 23.65 8.55 7.96
CA ALA A 189 24.66 9.06 8.90
C ALA A 189 25.92 8.18 9.02
N ARG A 190 25.98 7.01 8.33
CA ARG A 190 27.14 6.12 8.42
C ARG A 190 28.42 6.79 7.91
N PRO A 191 29.60 6.45 8.48
CA PRO A 191 30.87 6.88 7.93
C PRO A 191 31.00 6.45 6.46
N ARG A 192 31.47 7.37 5.62
CA ARG A 192 31.83 7.09 4.22
C ARG A 192 33.35 7.03 4.16
N ASP A 193 33.89 5.85 3.94
CA ASP A 193 35.31 5.65 3.68
C ASP A 193 35.72 6.27 2.34
#